data_c4f37a91517ecb1c493bd2a93f7449dc
#
_entry.id   c4f37a91517ecb1c493bd2a93f7449dc
#
_cell.length_a   1.000
_cell.length_b   1.000
_cell.length_c   1.000
_cell.angle_alpha   90.00
_cell.angle_beta   90.00
_cell.angle_gamma   90.00
#
_symmetry.space_group_name_H-M   'P 1'
#
loop_
_entity.id
_entity.type
_entity.pdbx_description
1 polymer ?
#
loop_
_entity_poly.entity_id
_entity_poly.type
_entity_poly.pdbx_seq_one_letter_code
_entity_poly.pdbx_strand_id
1 'polypeptide(L)'
;MTPGEIERLVQIAASIGVRKVKLTGGEPLLRGDIVEIVSRISPLMAEISLTTNGSHLAGMAQPLRRAGLRRVNVSLHTLNPDRFSRLCGVDMVAEVIGGIEESVRAGLNPVKVNMVVLKGENNEEIQSMIDFCGAVGAVLQLIEYEADRDSANGDHFTERFFSLGSIEETLSRQSIDTSVNELHRRRRYKIRANGGYVTVEVVRPMHNTEFCANCTRIRMSSDGRLKPCLLDPNGEVDVLTSLRHGATDQQLIELFLEAIRKRKPYWS
;
A
#
# COMPACT_ATOMS: atom_id res chain seq x y z
N MET A 1 15.32 -12.38 -4.40
CA MET A 1 16.09 -11.50 -5.32
C MET A 1 17.16 -10.76 -4.55
N THR A 2 18.35 -10.59 -5.13
CA THR A 2 19.44 -9.74 -4.64
C THR A 2 19.14 -8.26 -4.91
N PRO A 3 19.81 -7.28 -4.24
CA PRO A 3 19.68 -5.86 -4.56
C PRO A 3 19.97 -5.54 -6.03
N GLY A 4 20.99 -6.18 -6.64
CA GLY A 4 21.34 -6.00 -8.04
C GLY A 4 20.28 -6.54 -9.01
N GLU A 5 19.66 -7.69 -8.71
CA GLU A 5 18.54 -8.22 -9.50
C GLU A 5 17.33 -7.27 -9.44
N ILE A 6 17.03 -6.72 -8.26
CA ILE A 6 15.94 -5.74 -8.08
C ILE A 6 16.23 -4.47 -8.88
N GLU A 7 17.44 -3.92 -8.74
CA GLU A 7 17.88 -2.74 -9.49
C GLU A 7 17.72 -2.96 -11.00
N ARG A 8 18.20 -4.12 -11.51
CA ARG A 8 18.11 -4.48 -12.93
C ARG A 8 16.67 -4.54 -13.43
N LEU A 9 15.77 -5.20 -12.68
CA LEU A 9 14.36 -5.29 -13.06
C LEU A 9 13.66 -3.93 -12.98
N VAL A 10 14.05 -3.08 -12.03
CA VAL A 10 13.55 -1.70 -11.94
C VAL A 10 14.06 -0.84 -13.12
N GLN A 11 15.29 -1.03 -13.58
CA GLN A 11 15.81 -0.38 -14.81
C GLN A 11 14.99 -0.76 -16.04
N ILE A 12 14.68 -2.06 -16.21
CA ILE A 12 13.82 -2.54 -17.30
C ILE A 12 12.43 -1.92 -17.20
N ALA A 13 11.82 -1.91 -16.00
CA ALA A 13 10.53 -1.27 -15.80
C ALA A 13 10.55 0.23 -16.11
N ALA A 14 11.63 0.94 -15.73
CA ALA A 14 11.84 2.36 -16.05
C ALA A 14 11.90 2.63 -17.54
N SER A 15 12.58 1.77 -18.30
CA SER A 15 12.75 1.92 -19.77
C SER A 15 11.42 1.84 -20.53
N ILE A 16 10.42 1.15 -19.97
CA ILE A 16 9.07 1.05 -20.54
C ILE A 16 8.08 2.05 -19.90
N GLY A 17 8.57 3.03 -19.14
CA GLY A 17 7.77 4.14 -18.64
C GLY A 17 7.21 3.95 -17.22
N VAL A 18 7.59 2.92 -16.48
CA VAL A 18 7.24 2.83 -15.05
C VAL A 18 7.99 3.91 -14.27
N ARG A 19 7.24 4.76 -13.56
CA ARG A 19 7.80 5.94 -12.86
C ARG A 19 7.79 5.80 -11.34
N LYS A 20 7.02 4.86 -10.79
CA LYS A 20 6.81 4.72 -9.35
C LYS A 20 6.95 3.27 -8.93
N VAL A 21 7.67 3.04 -7.84
CA VAL A 21 7.83 1.73 -7.21
C VAL A 21 7.30 1.78 -5.79
N LYS A 22 6.58 0.73 -5.41
CA LYS A 22 6.18 0.49 -4.03
C LYS A 22 6.79 -0.81 -3.54
N LEU A 23 7.66 -0.72 -2.56
CA LEU A 23 8.22 -1.88 -1.88
C LEU A 23 7.20 -2.40 -0.87
N THR A 24 6.93 -3.70 -0.97
CA THR A 24 6.06 -4.44 -0.06
C THR A 24 6.70 -5.81 0.19
N GLY A 25 5.95 -6.76 0.69
CA GLY A 25 6.40 -8.13 0.83
C GLY A 25 5.62 -8.79 1.95
N GLY A 26 6.18 -9.71 2.71
CA GLY A 26 5.71 -9.98 4.05
C GLY A 26 5.90 -8.70 4.87
N GLU A 27 7.09 -8.54 5.47
CA GLU A 27 7.49 -7.25 6.06
C GLU A 27 8.82 -6.79 5.44
N PRO A 28 8.85 -5.70 4.66
CA PRO A 28 10.05 -5.27 3.95
C PRO A 28 11.17 -4.77 4.91
N LEU A 29 10.82 -4.29 6.11
CA LEU A 29 11.80 -3.80 7.08
C LEU A 29 12.57 -4.91 7.81
N LEU A 30 12.15 -6.17 7.68
CA LEU A 30 12.93 -7.33 8.14
C LEU A 30 14.10 -7.65 7.18
N ARG A 31 14.11 -7.04 6.00
CA ARG A 31 15.17 -7.23 5.03
C ARG A 31 16.38 -6.34 5.37
N GLY A 32 17.50 -6.94 5.75
CA GLY A 32 18.69 -6.21 6.20
C GLY A 32 19.31 -5.26 5.16
N ASP A 33 19.09 -5.53 3.88
CA ASP A 33 19.58 -4.73 2.75
C ASP A 33 18.53 -3.74 2.16
N ILE A 34 17.41 -3.49 2.88
CA ILE A 34 16.32 -2.63 2.36
C ILE A 34 16.78 -1.20 2.06
N VAL A 35 17.67 -0.63 2.88
CA VAL A 35 18.21 0.72 2.66
C VAL A 35 19.07 0.75 1.40
N GLU A 36 19.90 -0.28 1.17
CA GLU A 36 20.69 -0.44 -0.04
C GLU A 36 19.78 -0.53 -1.28
N ILE A 37 18.73 -1.35 -1.23
CA ILE A 37 17.75 -1.48 -2.32
C ILE A 37 17.14 -0.12 -2.66
N VAL A 38 16.63 0.62 -1.66
CA VAL A 38 16.07 1.95 -1.87
C VAL A 38 17.09 2.90 -2.50
N SER A 39 18.33 2.89 -2.01
CA SER A 39 19.41 3.73 -2.56
C SER A 39 19.72 3.42 -4.03
N ARG A 40 19.78 2.13 -4.40
CA ARG A 40 20.07 1.69 -5.77
C ARG A 40 18.96 2.07 -6.75
N ILE A 41 17.70 1.94 -6.35
CA ILE A 41 16.57 2.20 -7.26
C ILE A 41 16.09 3.65 -7.24
N SER A 42 16.51 4.47 -6.29
CA SER A 42 16.02 5.86 -6.17
C SER A 42 16.41 6.76 -7.36
N PRO A 43 17.58 6.63 -7.99
CA PRO A 43 17.91 7.42 -9.18
C PRO A 43 17.07 7.04 -10.42
N LEU A 44 16.48 5.84 -10.43
CA LEU A 44 15.75 5.28 -11.55
C LEU A 44 14.25 5.66 -11.55
N MET A 45 13.72 6.08 -10.41
CA MET A 45 12.28 6.25 -10.19
C MET A 45 11.93 7.67 -9.78
N ALA A 46 10.82 8.18 -10.27
CA ALA A 46 10.28 9.46 -9.82
C ALA A 46 9.77 9.40 -8.37
N GLU A 47 9.31 8.23 -7.93
CA GLU A 47 8.81 8.02 -6.58
C GLU A 47 9.05 6.58 -6.10
N ILE A 48 9.65 6.46 -4.92
CA ILE A 48 9.71 5.19 -4.19
C ILE A 48 8.87 5.34 -2.93
N SER A 49 8.02 4.34 -2.69
CA SER A 49 7.21 4.21 -1.49
C SER A 49 7.36 2.83 -0.88
N LEU A 50 6.99 2.69 0.38
CA LEU A 50 7.06 1.44 1.12
C LEU A 50 5.74 1.20 1.85
N THR A 51 5.31 -0.06 1.98
CA THR A 51 4.21 -0.46 2.85
C THR A 51 4.76 -1.41 3.90
N THR A 52 4.50 -1.15 5.17
CA THR A 52 5.05 -1.87 6.33
C THR A 52 4.00 -2.04 7.43
N ASN A 53 4.20 -3.03 8.29
CA ASN A 53 3.47 -3.15 9.55
C ASN A 53 3.91 -2.09 10.59
N GLY A 54 5.02 -1.39 10.35
CA GLY A 54 5.49 -0.27 11.17
C GLY A 54 6.35 -0.65 12.38
N SER A 55 6.44 -1.92 12.76
CA SER A 55 7.12 -2.38 13.98
C SER A 55 8.61 -2.00 14.07
N HIS A 56 9.30 -1.88 12.92
CA HIS A 56 10.71 -1.51 12.85
C HIS A 56 10.94 -0.09 12.28
N LEU A 57 9.85 0.64 12.04
CA LEU A 57 9.93 1.87 11.25
C LEU A 57 10.62 3.03 12.00
N ALA A 58 10.51 3.10 13.32
CA ALA A 58 11.13 4.17 14.12
C ALA A 58 12.65 4.28 13.88
N GLY A 59 13.36 3.14 13.90
CA GLY A 59 14.80 3.11 13.63
C GLY A 59 15.19 3.23 12.15
N MET A 60 14.24 3.02 11.24
CA MET A 60 14.49 2.92 9.79
C MET A 60 14.04 4.16 9.00
N ALA A 61 13.20 5.03 9.57
CA ALA A 61 12.61 6.17 8.85
C ALA A 61 13.68 7.13 8.29
N GLN A 62 14.64 7.54 9.10
CA GLN A 62 15.72 8.43 8.68
C GLN A 62 16.68 7.78 7.66
N PRO A 63 17.21 6.55 7.88
CA PRO A 63 18.01 5.85 6.88
C PRO A 63 17.30 5.71 5.53
N LEU A 64 16.05 5.30 5.55
CA LEU A 64 15.25 5.13 4.32
C LEU A 64 15.00 6.48 3.61
N ARG A 65 14.72 7.55 4.37
CA ARG A 65 14.54 8.89 3.80
C ARG A 65 15.82 9.38 3.11
N ARG A 66 16.99 9.18 3.74
CA ARG A 66 18.30 9.51 3.15
C ARG A 66 18.61 8.70 1.91
N ALA A 67 18.20 7.43 1.88
CA ALA A 67 18.35 6.55 0.71
C ALA A 67 17.45 6.92 -0.47
N GLY A 68 16.47 7.80 -0.28
CA GLY A 68 15.58 8.28 -1.34
C GLY A 68 14.13 7.82 -1.25
N LEU A 69 13.73 7.15 -0.15
CA LEU A 69 12.32 6.86 0.10
C LEU A 69 11.53 8.18 0.23
N ARG A 70 10.43 8.30 -0.49
CA ARG A 70 9.62 9.51 -0.49
C ARG A 70 8.47 9.46 0.51
N ARG A 71 7.79 8.32 0.59
CA ARG A 71 6.60 8.15 1.43
C ARG A 71 6.49 6.73 1.97
N VAL A 72 5.70 6.58 3.03
CA VAL A 72 5.43 5.29 3.64
C VAL A 72 3.93 5.11 3.87
N ASN A 73 3.46 3.86 3.71
CA ASN A 73 2.15 3.42 4.16
C ASN A 73 2.36 2.48 5.35
N VAL A 74 1.74 2.76 6.47
CA VAL A 74 1.86 1.97 7.69
C VAL A 74 0.50 1.31 7.97
N SER A 75 0.49 0.01 8.15
CA SER A 75 -0.71 -0.73 8.52
C SER A 75 -0.95 -0.58 10.02
N LEU A 76 -2.02 0.14 10.39
CA LEU A 76 -2.48 0.29 11.78
C LEU A 76 -3.99 0.23 11.77
N HIS A 77 -4.55 -0.87 12.29
CA HIS A 77 -5.97 -1.16 12.20
C HIS A 77 -6.76 -0.76 13.44
N THR A 78 -6.09 -0.45 14.54
CA THR A 78 -6.67 -0.03 15.82
C THR A 78 -5.62 0.70 16.66
N LEU A 79 -6.05 1.58 17.54
CA LEU A 79 -5.22 2.22 18.58
C LEU A 79 -5.30 1.49 19.91
N ASN A 80 -6.19 0.50 20.05
CA ASN A 80 -6.38 -0.27 21.26
C ASN A 80 -5.41 -1.47 21.32
N PRO A 81 -4.54 -1.60 22.35
CA PRO A 81 -3.52 -2.66 22.42
C PRO A 81 -4.10 -4.07 22.43
N ASP A 82 -5.20 -4.30 23.18
CA ASP A 82 -5.83 -5.61 23.25
C ASP A 82 -6.45 -6.03 21.91
N ARG A 83 -7.05 -5.08 21.19
CA ARG A 83 -7.59 -5.30 19.85
C ARG A 83 -6.47 -5.49 18.86
N PHE A 84 -5.39 -4.72 18.97
CA PHE A 84 -4.21 -4.89 18.13
C PHE A 84 -3.61 -6.29 18.27
N SER A 85 -3.45 -6.77 19.52
CA SER A 85 -2.97 -8.13 19.80
C SER A 85 -3.88 -9.21 19.18
N ARG A 86 -5.21 -9.05 19.26
CA ARG A 86 -6.14 -10.00 18.64
C ARG A 86 -6.07 -10.00 17.12
N LEU A 87 -5.93 -8.83 16.49
CA LEU A 87 -5.91 -8.70 15.04
C LEU A 87 -4.56 -9.06 14.42
N CYS A 88 -3.45 -8.76 15.11
CA CYS A 88 -2.09 -8.89 14.59
C CYS A 88 -1.29 -10.05 15.19
N GLY A 89 -1.80 -10.68 16.26
CA GLY A 89 -1.13 -11.78 16.96
C GLY A 89 -0.01 -11.35 17.92
N VAL A 90 0.28 -10.06 18.02
CA VAL A 90 1.34 -9.46 18.88
C VAL A 90 0.91 -8.08 19.37
N ASP A 91 1.39 -7.65 20.53
CA ASP A 91 1.19 -6.29 21.01
C ASP A 91 2.41 -5.43 20.64
N MET A 92 2.25 -4.61 19.61
CA MET A 92 3.27 -3.69 19.08
C MET A 92 2.64 -2.34 18.69
N VAL A 93 1.49 -1.99 19.24
CA VAL A 93 0.80 -0.75 18.83
C VAL A 93 1.63 0.49 19.13
N ALA A 94 2.33 0.51 20.28
CA ALA A 94 3.17 1.63 20.66
C ALA A 94 4.37 1.83 19.70
N GLU A 95 5.01 0.74 19.29
CA GLU A 95 6.12 0.77 18.33
C GLU A 95 5.65 1.25 16.95
N VAL A 96 4.47 0.83 16.52
CA VAL A 96 3.88 1.26 15.24
C VAL A 96 3.56 2.76 15.27
N ILE A 97 2.95 3.25 16.37
CA ILE A 97 2.68 4.67 16.57
C ILE A 97 3.99 5.47 16.56
N GLY A 98 4.99 5.06 17.32
CA GLY A 98 6.31 5.69 17.31
C GLY A 98 6.97 5.70 15.93
N GLY A 99 6.79 4.63 15.16
CA GLY A 99 7.25 4.55 13.76
C GLY A 99 6.54 5.55 12.83
N ILE A 100 5.25 5.77 13.01
CA ILE A 100 4.48 6.77 12.25
C ILE A 100 4.99 8.18 12.57
N GLU A 101 5.11 8.52 13.86
CA GLU A 101 5.60 9.82 14.30
C GLU A 101 7.02 10.11 13.81
N GLU A 102 7.92 9.11 13.91
CA GLU A 102 9.30 9.26 13.42
C GLU A 102 9.34 9.43 11.89
N SER A 103 8.44 8.77 11.16
CA SER A 103 8.33 8.92 9.71
C SER A 103 7.94 10.35 9.31
N VAL A 104 7.02 10.97 10.05
CA VAL A 104 6.65 12.37 9.84
C VAL A 104 7.82 13.29 10.17
N ARG A 105 8.49 13.06 11.31
CA ARG A 105 9.70 13.83 11.71
C ARG A 105 10.84 13.69 10.72
N ALA A 106 11.02 12.52 10.12
CA ALA A 106 12.01 12.26 9.08
C ALA A 106 11.69 12.95 7.74
N GLY A 107 10.50 13.53 7.58
CA GLY A 107 10.07 14.19 6.35
C GLY A 107 9.65 13.23 5.24
N LEU A 108 9.24 12.01 5.56
CA LEU A 108 8.51 11.15 4.63
C LEU A 108 7.12 11.77 4.38
N ASN A 109 6.78 12.05 3.14
CA ASN A 109 5.52 12.74 2.83
C ASN A 109 4.88 12.21 1.53
N PRO A 110 3.60 11.80 1.60
CA PRO A 110 2.80 11.62 2.80
C PRO A 110 3.16 10.35 3.59
N VAL A 111 3.06 10.43 4.91
CA VAL A 111 2.90 9.24 5.76
C VAL A 111 1.42 8.86 5.72
N LYS A 112 1.11 7.62 5.33
CA LYS A 112 -0.26 7.13 5.28
C LYS A 112 -0.48 6.03 6.29
N VAL A 113 -1.55 6.13 7.05
CA VAL A 113 -2.03 5.08 7.95
C VAL A 113 -3.11 4.30 7.22
N ASN A 114 -2.88 3.01 6.99
CA ASN A 114 -3.83 2.11 6.36
C ASN A 114 -4.65 1.39 7.45
N MET A 115 -5.95 1.62 7.47
CA MET A 115 -6.90 0.94 8.33
C MET A 115 -7.83 0.09 7.47
N VAL A 116 -7.69 -1.24 7.52
CA VAL A 116 -8.74 -2.14 7.02
C VAL A 116 -9.86 -2.13 8.03
N VAL A 117 -11.07 -1.75 7.60
CA VAL A 117 -12.22 -1.63 8.49
C VAL A 117 -12.98 -2.96 8.50
N LEU A 118 -13.14 -3.52 9.70
CA LEU A 118 -13.80 -4.78 9.97
C LEU A 118 -15.03 -4.58 10.84
N LYS A 119 -16.16 -5.13 10.42
CA LYS A 119 -17.43 -5.06 11.13
C LYS A 119 -17.32 -5.72 12.51
N GLY A 120 -17.78 -5.00 13.55
CA GLY A 120 -17.76 -5.49 14.93
C GLY A 120 -16.37 -5.57 15.58
N GLU A 121 -15.30 -5.27 14.84
CA GLU A 121 -13.93 -5.28 15.37
C GLU A 121 -13.39 -3.86 15.60
N ASN A 122 -13.27 -3.06 14.53
CA ASN A 122 -12.65 -1.74 14.60
C ASN A 122 -13.44 -0.63 13.90
N ASN A 123 -14.60 -0.93 13.34
CA ASN A 123 -15.43 0.07 12.65
C ASN A 123 -15.86 1.24 13.53
N GLU A 124 -15.88 1.06 14.85
CA GLU A 124 -16.20 2.12 15.83
C GLU A 124 -15.03 3.06 16.11
N GLU A 125 -13.80 2.66 15.74
CA GLU A 125 -12.57 3.44 15.97
C GLU A 125 -12.25 4.44 14.85
N ILE A 126 -13.06 4.53 13.80
CA ILE A 126 -12.77 5.39 12.63
C ILE A 126 -12.55 6.85 13.08
N GLN A 127 -13.35 7.39 14.00
CA GLN A 127 -13.17 8.76 14.47
C GLN A 127 -11.87 8.92 15.27
N SER A 128 -11.53 7.99 16.14
CA SER A 128 -10.28 8.01 16.89
C SER A 128 -9.05 7.94 15.99
N MET A 129 -9.13 7.16 14.91
CA MET A 129 -8.07 7.08 13.89
C MET A 129 -7.96 8.38 13.08
N ILE A 130 -9.06 9.05 12.79
CA ILE A 130 -9.10 10.38 12.16
C ILE A 130 -8.38 11.40 13.05
N ASP A 131 -8.73 11.44 14.33
CA ASP A 131 -8.14 12.36 15.30
C ASP A 131 -6.65 12.09 15.53
N PHE A 132 -6.25 10.83 15.62
CA PHE A 132 -4.84 10.43 15.69
C PHE A 132 -4.06 10.89 14.45
N CYS A 133 -4.55 10.59 13.26
CA CYS A 133 -3.87 10.99 12.02
C CYS A 133 -3.77 12.51 11.87
N GLY A 134 -4.81 13.25 12.31
CA GLY A 134 -4.79 14.70 12.37
C GLY A 134 -3.73 15.26 13.32
N ALA A 135 -3.61 14.67 14.50
CA ALA A 135 -2.63 15.07 15.52
C ALA A 135 -1.19 14.82 15.07
N VAL A 136 -0.90 13.68 14.42
CA VAL A 136 0.47 13.34 13.97
C VAL A 136 0.82 13.88 12.58
N GLY A 137 -0.12 14.45 11.83
CA GLY A 137 0.10 14.95 10.48
C GLY A 137 0.16 13.87 9.39
N ALA A 138 -0.51 12.74 9.61
CA ALA A 138 -0.60 11.65 8.66
C ALA A 138 -1.90 11.70 7.85
N VAL A 139 -1.93 10.96 6.73
CA VAL A 139 -3.13 10.72 5.92
C VAL A 139 -3.77 9.41 6.38
N LEU A 140 -5.04 9.41 6.72
CA LEU A 140 -5.78 8.18 6.99
C LEU A 140 -6.28 7.56 5.68
N GLN A 141 -6.05 6.27 5.47
CA GLN A 141 -6.60 5.49 4.37
C GLN A 141 -7.51 4.40 4.92
N LEU A 142 -8.83 4.61 4.83
CA LEU A 142 -9.85 3.62 5.17
C LEU A 142 -10.00 2.64 4.00
N ILE A 143 -9.92 1.35 4.28
CA ILE A 143 -9.91 0.31 3.26
C ILE A 143 -11.00 -0.71 3.62
N GLU A 144 -11.90 -1.00 2.68
CA GLU A 144 -12.82 -2.14 2.81
C GLU A 144 -12.03 -3.45 2.86
N TYR A 145 -12.52 -4.40 3.65
CA TYR A 145 -11.99 -5.76 3.68
C TYR A 145 -12.12 -6.37 2.29
N GLU A 146 -11.01 -6.85 1.74
CA GLU A 146 -10.92 -7.34 0.36
C GLU A 146 -10.80 -8.87 0.36
N ALA A 147 -11.57 -9.53 -0.49
CA ALA A 147 -11.51 -10.97 -0.73
C ALA A 147 -11.51 -11.25 -2.23
N ASP A 148 -11.02 -12.41 -2.63
CA ASP A 148 -11.21 -12.92 -3.98
C ASP A 148 -12.67 -13.36 -4.22
N ARG A 149 -12.99 -13.73 -5.48
CA ARG A 149 -14.36 -14.10 -5.88
C ARG A 149 -14.90 -15.31 -5.13
N ASP A 150 -14.05 -16.26 -4.82
CA ASP A 150 -14.44 -17.52 -4.17
C ASP A 150 -14.70 -17.27 -2.69
N SER A 151 -13.85 -16.45 -2.05
CA SER A 151 -13.95 -16.10 -0.62
C SER A 151 -15.00 -15.04 -0.32
N ALA A 152 -15.38 -14.20 -1.30
CA ALA A 152 -16.27 -13.04 -1.10
C ALA A 152 -17.72 -13.41 -0.71
N ASN A 153 -18.13 -14.66 -0.93
CA ASN A 153 -19.45 -15.17 -0.52
C ASN A 153 -19.39 -16.05 0.74
N GLY A 154 -18.21 -16.27 1.30
CA GLY A 154 -18.04 -17.08 2.50
C GLY A 154 -18.43 -16.36 3.78
N ASP A 155 -18.85 -17.11 4.81
CA ASP A 155 -19.27 -16.57 6.11
C ASP A 155 -18.19 -15.69 6.74
N HIS A 156 -16.92 -16.12 6.68
CA HIS A 156 -15.80 -15.36 7.20
C HIS A 156 -15.68 -13.94 6.61
N PHE A 157 -15.99 -13.78 5.33
CA PHE A 157 -15.99 -12.46 4.68
C PHE A 157 -17.24 -11.66 5.07
N THR A 158 -18.43 -12.26 4.93
CA THR A 158 -19.70 -11.56 5.15
C THR A 158 -19.88 -11.09 6.59
N GLU A 159 -19.41 -11.82 7.57
CA GLU A 159 -19.43 -11.45 8.99
C GLU A 159 -18.52 -10.23 9.28
N ARG A 160 -17.40 -10.10 8.59
CA ARG A 160 -16.39 -9.05 8.82
C ARG A 160 -16.46 -7.88 7.86
N PHE A 161 -17.12 -8.06 6.73
CA PHE A 161 -17.23 -6.99 5.75
C PHE A 161 -18.04 -5.81 6.28
N PHE A 162 -17.43 -4.63 6.22
CA PHE A 162 -18.04 -3.35 6.55
C PHE A 162 -17.98 -2.43 5.34
N SER A 163 -19.14 -2.09 4.77
CA SER A 163 -19.20 -1.17 3.64
C SER A 163 -18.88 0.25 4.09
N LEU A 164 -17.94 0.89 3.43
CA LEU A 164 -17.55 2.27 3.68
C LEU A 164 -18.48 3.31 3.04
N GLY A 165 -19.59 2.91 2.40
CA GLY A 165 -20.51 3.82 1.72
C GLY A 165 -21.08 4.90 2.63
N SER A 166 -21.63 4.53 3.78
CA SER A 166 -22.19 5.48 4.78
C SER A 166 -21.12 6.38 5.41
N ILE A 167 -19.92 5.83 5.62
CA ILE A 167 -18.76 6.62 6.09
C ILE A 167 -18.37 7.65 5.04
N GLU A 168 -18.31 7.27 3.79
CA GLU A 168 -17.98 8.17 2.68
C GLU A 168 -18.97 9.30 2.52
N GLU A 169 -20.28 9.04 2.68
CA GLU A 169 -21.32 10.06 2.70
C GLU A 169 -21.13 11.03 3.87
N THR A 170 -20.78 10.53 5.04
CA THR A 170 -20.52 11.35 6.23
C THR A 170 -19.28 12.23 6.03
N LEU A 171 -18.19 11.64 5.53
CA LEU A 171 -16.96 12.38 5.19
C LEU A 171 -17.24 13.47 4.13
N SER A 172 -18.05 13.17 3.13
CA SER A 172 -18.42 14.14 2.09
C SER A 172 -19.16 15.36 2.67
N ARG A 173 -20.07 15.15 3.64
CA ARG A 173 -20.81 16.23 4.31
C ARG A 173 -19.93 17.07 5.22
N GLN A 174 -18.93 16.47 5.87
CA GLN A 174 -18.03 17.13 6.81
C GLN A 174 -16.79 17.74 6.15
N SER A 175 -16.52 17.39 4.89
CA SER A 175 -15.31 17.83 4.21
C SER A 175 -15.36 19.31 3.87
N ILE A 176 -14.22 19.98 4.10
CA ILE A 176 -13.99 21.37 3.64
C ILE A 176 -13.41 21.39 2.22
N ASP A 177 -12.88 20.28 1.75
CA ASP A 177 -12.34 20.09 0.40
C ASP A 177 -12.42 18.61 0.02
N THR A 178 -12.75 18.35 -1.25
CA THR A 178 -12.83 17.00 -1.80
C THR A 178 -12.07 16.93 -3.11
N SER A 179 -11.22 15.91 -3.24
CA SER A 179 -10.47 15.66 -4.47
C SER A 179 -10.52 14.18 -4.84
N VAL A 180 -10.20 13.87 -6.10
CA VAL A 180 -10.15 12.51 -6.61
C VAL A 180 -8.72 12.20 -7.03
N ASN A 181 -8.17 11.11 -6.51
CA ASN A 181 -6.88 10.62 -6.97
C ASN A 181 -7.07 9.91 -8.31
N GLU A 182 -6.29 10.29 -9.33
CA GLU A 182 -6.35 9.69 -10.65
C GLU A 182 -6.18 8.15 -10.60
N LEU A 183 -5.19 7.69 -9.83
CA LEU A 183 -4.99 6.26 -9.62
C LEU A 183 -6.14 5.66 -8.81
N HIS A 184 -6.89 4.73 -9.40
CA HIS A 184 -8.06 4.04 -8.84
C HIS A 184 -9.27 4.94 -8.57
N ARG A 185 -9.28 6.18 -9.02
CA ARG A 185 -10.38 7.14 -8.82
C ARG A 185 -10.80 7.27 -7.36
N ARG A 186 -9.82 7.14 -6.42
CA ARG A 186 -10.10 7.21 -4.99
C ARG A 186 -10.44 8.62 -4.56
N ARG A 187 -11.50 8.76 -3.79
CA ARG A 187 -11.91 10.04 -3.21
C ARG A 187 -11.08 10.35 -1.98
N ARG A 188 -10.79 11.63 -1.81
CA ARG A 188 -10.06 12.22 -0.69
C ARG A 188 -10.89 13.30 -0.08
N TYR A 189 -11.05 13.25 1.21
CA TYR A 189 -11.83 14.20 2.00
C TYR A 189 -10.89 14.89 2.97
N LYS A 190 -10.82 16.23 2.89
CA LYS A 190 -10.12 17.04 3.88
C LYS A 190 -11.14 17.46 4.94
N ILE A 191 -10.97 16.96 6.15
CA ILE A 191 -11.90 17.20 7.26
C ILE A 191 -11.18 17.85 8.44
N ARG A 192 -11.94 18.48 9.34
CA ARG A 192 -11.42 18.98 10.60
C ARG A 192 -11.25 17.82 11.57
N ALA A 193 -10.11 17.76 12.27
CA ALA A 193 -9.79 16.80 13.31
C ALA A 193 -9.18 17.54 14.50
N ASN A 194 -8.98 16.84 15.63
CA ASN A 194 -8.27 17.38 16.77
C ASN A 194 -6.83 17.75 16.35
N GLY A 195 -6.46 19.03 16.51
CA GLY A 195 -5.14 19.54 16.13
C GLY A 195 -5.02 20.13 14.73
N GLY A 196 -6.08 20.13 13.91
CA GLY A 196 -6.04 20.76 12.58
C GLY A 196 -6.91 20.08 11.54
N TYR A 197 -6.30 19.76 10.40
CA TYR A 197 -6.98 19.08 9.28
C TYR A 197 -6.29 17.76 8.97
N VAL A 198 -7.09 16.77 8.61
CA VAL A 198 -6.62 15.47 8.15
C VAL A 198 -7.20 15.18 6.76
N THR A 199 -6.42 14.52 5.93
CA THR A 199 -6.93 13.94 4.68
C THR A 199 -7.31 12.48 4.93
N VAL A 200 -8.56 12.14 4.65
CA VAL A 200 -9.06 10.76 4.68
C VAL A 200 -9.25 10.27 3.24
N GLU A 201 -8.60 9.18 2.87
CA GLU A 201 -8.80 8.49 1.60
C GLU A 201 -9.68 7.26 1.82
N VAL A 202 -10.67 7.04 0.95
CA VAL A 202 -11.54 5.85 1.00
C VAL A 202 -11.19 4.90 -0.14
N VAL A 203 -10.98 3.63 0.19
CA VAL A 203 -10.61 2.57 -0.75
C VAL A 203 -11.67 1.48 -0.72
N ARG A 204 -12.46 1.40 -1.78
CA ARG A 204 -13.55 0.44 -1.94
C ARG A 204 -13.27 -0.45 -3.15
N PRO A 205 -12.49 -1.54 -2.97
CA PRO A 205 -12.08 -2.39 -4.08
C PRO A 205 -13.14 -3.42 -4.47
N MET A 206 -14.06 -3.78 -3.55
CA MET A 206 -15.02 -4.86 -3.73
C MET A 206 -16.09 -4.48 -4.74
N HIS A 207 -16.33 -5.36 -5.71
CA HIS A 207 -17.34 -5.18 -6.78
C HIS A 207 -17.28 -3.80 -7.45
N ASN A 208 -16.08 -3.20 -7.55
CA ASN A 208 -15.89 -1.84 -8.04
C ASN A 208 -15.16 -1.87 -9.39
N THR A 209 -15.95 -1.88 -10.47
CA THR A 209 -15.45 -1.87 -11.85
C THR A 209 -14.60 -0.64 -12.15
N GLU A 210 -15.01 0.54 -11.67
CA GLU A 210 -14.24 1.79 -11.87
C GLU A 210 -12.87 1.71 -11.21
N PHE A 211 -12.78 1.17 -9.99
CA PHE A 211 -11.53 0.94 -9.29
C PHE A 211 -10.59 0.02 -10.09
N CYS A 212 -11.12 -1.10 -10.59
CA CYS A 212 -10.35 -2.07 -11.36
C CYS A 212 -9.92 -1.52 -12.73
N ALA A 213 -10.79 -0.83 -13.44
CA ALA A 213 -10.51 -0.22 -14.73
C ALA A 213 -9.39 0.84 -14.66
N ASN A 214 -9.37 1.63 -13.58
CA ASN A 214 -8.35 2.66 -13.35
C ASN A 214 -7.12 2.16 -12.57
N CYS A 215 -6.96 0.85 -12.39
CA CYS A 215 -5.77 0.28 -11.74
C CYS A 215 -4.64 0.10 -12.75
N THR A 216 -3.54 0.80 -12.62
CA THR A 216 -2.34 0.73 -13.48
C THR A 216 -1.18 -0.04 -12.82
N ARG A 217 -1.46 -0.82 -11.76
CA ARG A 217 -0.42 -1.54 -11.02
C ARG A 217 -0.06 -2.86 -11.72
N ILE A 218 1.24 -3.15 -11.79
CA ILE A 218 1.79 -4.47 -11.95
C ILE A 218 2.58 -4.81 -10.68
N ARG A 219 2.63 -6.07 -10.29
CA ARG A 219 3.35 -6.51 -9.10
C ARG A 219 4.44 -7.49 -9.48
N MET A 220 5.48 -7.51 -8.67
CA MET A 220 6.51 -8.53 -8.72
C MET A 220 6.56 -9.23 -7.37
N SER A 221 6.46 -10.55 -7.39
CA SER A 221 6.58 -11.38 -6.19
C SER A 221 8.05 -11.53 -5.76
N SER A 222 8.28 -12.02 -4.55
CA SER A 222 9.64 -12.25 -4.02
C SER A 222 10.43 -13.28 -4.79
N ASP A 223 9.75 -14.21 -5.46
CA ASP A 223 10.32 -15.24 -6.36
C ASP A 223 10.43 -14.77 -7.82
N GLY A 224 10.16 -13.48 -8.09
CA GLY A 224 10.42 -12.84 -9.38
C GLY A 224 9.38 -13.10 -10.47
N ARG A 225 8.13 -13.31 -10.07
CA ARG A 225 6.99 -13.42 -10.99
C ARG A 225 6.25 -12.10 -11.10
N LEU A 226 6.02 -11.65 -12.31
CA LEU A 226 5.14 -10.51 -12.59
C LEU A 226 3.70 -10.94 -12.49
N LYS A 227 2.93 -10.25 -11.64
CA LYS A 227 1.49 -10.48 -11.42
C LYS A 227 0.69 -9.28 -11.94
N PRO A 228 -0.16 -9.47 -12.95
CA PRO A 228 -1.03 -8.41 -13.48
C PRO A 228 -2.04 -7.90 -12.46
N CYS A 229 -2.59 -8.79 -11.63
CA CYS A 229 -3.54 -8.46 -10.56
C CYS A 229 -3.17 -9.20 -9.26
N LEU A 230 -3.53 -8.61 -8.10
CA LEU A 230 -3.32 -9.25 -6.80
C LEU A 230 -4.23 -10.46 -6.60
N LEU A 231 -5.49 -10.30 -6.98
CA LEU A 231 -6.56 -11.28 -6.74
C LEU A 231 -6.66 -12.35 -7.84
N ASP A 232 -6.08 -12.11 -9.02
CA ASP A 232 -6.10 -13.08 -10.11
C ASP A 232 -4.83 -13.95 -10.03
N PRO A 233 -4.96 -15.25 -9.76
CA PRO A 233 -3.81 -16.17 -9.74
C PRO A 233 -3.28 -16.47 -11.14
N ASN A 234 -4.04 -16.14 -12.19
CA ASN A 234 -3.67 -16.43 -13.56
C ASN A 234 -2.86 -15.30 -14.20
N GLY A 235 -2.08 -15.65 -15.19
CA GLY A 235 -1.35 -14.67 -15.99
C GLY A 235 -0.01 -14.25 -15.43
N GLU A 236 0.52 -14.92 -14.42
CA GLU A 236 1.88 -14.69 -13.92
C GLU A 236 2.93 -14.95 -15.01
N VAL A 237 4.00 -14.15 -14.99
CA VAL A 237 5.15 -14.27 -15.91
C VAL A 237 6.44 -14.32 -15.11
N ASP A 238 7.22 -15.40 -15.26
CA ASP A 238 8.50 -15.56 -14.59
C ASP A 238 9.58 -14.73 -15.30
N VAL A 239 10.03 -13.67 -14.65
CA VAL A 239 11.07 -12.80 -15.17
C VAL A 239 12.43 -13.08 -14.54
N LEU A 240 12.47 -13.58 -13.30
CA LEU A 240 13.71 -13.80 -12.58
C LEU A 240 14.54 -14.94 -13.15
N THR A 241 13.89 -16.04 -13.50
CA THR A 241 14.56 -17.17 -14.15
C THR A 241 15.22 -16.73 -15.46
N SER A 242 14.52 -15.96 -16.29
CA SER A 242 15.05 -15.42 -17.54
C SER A 242 16.23 -14.49 -17.29
N LEU A 243 16.13 -13.58 -16.30
CA LEU A 243 17.22 -12.69 -15.90
C LEU A 243 18.48 -13.49 -15.50
N ARG A 244 18.33 -14.53 -14.67
CA ARG A 244 19.43 -15.37 -14.18
C ARG A 244 20.09 -16.20 -15.28
N HIS A 245 19.36 -16.54 -16.35
CA HIS A 245 19.88 -17.21 -17.53
C HIS A 245 20.45 -16.25 -18.58
N GLY A 246 20.65 -14.98 -18.24
CA GLY A 246 21.31 -14.01 -19.11
C GLY A 246 20.43 -13.42 -20.20
N ALA A 247 19.12 -13.35 -19.96
CA ALA A 247 18.20 -12.69 -20.90
C ALA A 247 18.64 -11.24 -21.17
N THR A 248 18.55 -10.84 -22.45
CA THR A 248 18.80 -9.47 -22.89
C THR A 248 17.73 -8.52 -22.38
N ASP A 249 18.02 -7.20 -22.42
CA ASP A 249 17.04 -6.17 -22.06
C ASP A 249 15.74 -6.30 -22.85
N GLN A 250 15.85 -6.53 -24.16
CA GLN A 250 14.70 -6.69 -25.03
C GLN A 250 13.83 -7.89 -24.62
N GLN A 251 14.44 -9.02 -24.27
CA GLN A 251 13.71 -10.19 -23.79
C GLN A 251 13.02 -9.91 -22.45
N LEU A 252 13.67 -9.22 -21.51
CA LEU A 252 13.06 -8.83 -20.25
C LEU A 252 11.90 -7.84 -20.47
N ILE A 253 12.05 -6.86 -21.37
CA ILE A 253 10.99 -5.93 -21.75
C ILE A 253 9.76 -6.70 -22.27
N GLU A 254 9.96 -7.68 -23.15
CA GLU A 254 8.84 -8.47 -23.69
C GLU A 254 8.08 -9.23 -22.60
N LEU A 255 8.76 -9.76 -21.57
CA LEU A 255 8.11 -10.40 -20.44
C LEU A 255 7.25 -9.40 -19.62
N PHE A 256 7.75 -8.16 -19.40
CA PHE A 256 6.93 -7.11 -18.78
C PHE A 256 5.70 -6.76 -19.62
N LEU A 257 5.89 -6.59 -20.93
CA LEU A 257 4.77 -6.29 -21.83
C LEU A 257 3.78 -7.44 -21.92
N GLU A 258 4.24 -8.69 -21.88
CA GLU A 258 3.38 -9.88 -21.80
C GLU A 258 2.49 -9.83 -20.54
N ALA A 259 3.08 -9.57 -19.36
CA ALA A 259 2.32 -9.46 -18.13
C ALA A 259 1.31 -8.30 -18.18
N ILE A 260 1.68 -7.16 -18.80
CA ILE A 260 0.77 -6.02 -18.97
C ILE A 260 -0.40 -6.38 -19.89
N ARG A 261 -0.17 -7.10 -21.02
CA ARG A 261 -1.24 -7.53 -21.95
C ARG A 261 -2.21 -8.52 -21.29
N LYS A 262 -1.74 -9.34 -20.36
CA LYS A 262 -2.59 -10.30 -19.60
C LYS A 262 -3.50 -9.62 -18.57
N ARG A 263 -3.28 -8.32 -18.30
CA ARG A 263 -4.02 -7.59 -17.28
C ARG A 263 -5.47 -7.37 -17.69
N LYS A 264 -6.41 -7.78 -16.83
CA LYS A 264 -7.86 -7.54 -16.96
C LYS A 264 -8.40 -6.94 -15.65
N PRO A 265 -9.47 -6.12 -15.68
CA PRO A 265 -10.21 -5.76 -14.49
C PRO A 265 -10.67 -7.03 -13.75
N TYR A 266 -10.41 -7.12 -12.46
CA TYR A 266 -10.84 -8.28 -11.67
C TYR A 266 -12.33 -8.22 -11.38
N TRP A 267 -12.80 -7.08 -10.89
CA TRP A 267 -14.23 -6.81 -10.74
C TRP A 267 -14.72 -6.09 -12.00
N SER A 268 -15.54 -6.75 -12.78
CA SER A 268 -16.16 -6.25 -14.02
C SER A 268 -17.66 -6.52 -13.99
#